data_1063fa982d8be191314b3a939ff94507
#
_entry.id   1063fa982d8be191314b3a939ff94507
#
_cell.length_a   1.000
_cell.length_b   1.000
_cell.length_c   1.000
_cell.angle_alpha   90.00
_cell.angle_beta   90.00
_cell.angle_gamma   90.00
#
_symmetry.space_group_name_H-M   'P 1'
#
loop_
_entity.id
_entity.type
_entity.pdbx_description
1 polymer ?
#
loop_
_entity_poly.entity_id
_entity_poly.type
_entity_poly.pdbx_seq_one_letter_code
_entity_poly.pdbx_strand_id
1 'polypeptide(L)'
;MTASYLATSDAHHRLLQWFDGARRPFPWRAPDVSAWGVLVSEVMSQQTPMTRVEPVWKEWMTRWPKPHNLAQESSAEVVRAWGKLGYPRRALRLQECARTLATCHNDIVPQDIDTLLSLPGVGSYTAHAVACFAYGHNVSVVDTNVRRVVARVDHGLSLIHIS
;
A
#
# COMPACT_ATOMS: atom_id res chain seq x y z
N MET A 1 25.92 24.72 -3.54
CA MET A 1 24.66 23.93 -3.53
C MET A 1 24.77 22.92 -4.65
N THR A 2 25.15 21.69 -4.34
CA THR A 2 25.17 20.58 -5.32
C THR A 2 23.72 20.25 -5.66
N ALA A 3 23.35 20.39 -6.93
CA ALA A 3 22.05 19.98 -7.42
C ALA A 3 21.82 18.50 -7.10
N SER A 4 20.64 18.15 -6.58
CA SER A 4 20.29 16.75 -6.31
C SER A 4 20.43 15.92 -7.59
N TYR A 5 21.20 14.83 -7.52
CA TYR A 5 21.38 13.92 -8.67
C TYR A 5 20.04 13.35 -9.13
N LEU A 6 19.14 13.00 -8.18
CA LEU A 6 17.82 12.45 -8.50
C LEU A 6 16.86 13.49 -9.10
N ALA A 7 17.17 14.79 -9.00
CA ALA A 7 16.39 15.84 -9.63
C ALA A 7 16.74 16.06 -11.12
N THR A 8 17.75 15.34 -11.66
CA THR A 8 18.11 15.46 -13.08
C THR A 8 17.16 14.68 -13.97
N SER A 9 16.82 15.25 -15.13
CA SER A 9 15.95 14.60 -16.14
C SER A 9 16.53 13.25 -16.60
N ASP A 10 17.85 13.15 -16.72
CA ASP A 10 18.53 11.92 -17.12
C ASP A 10 18.36 10.81 -16.07
N ALA A 11 18.53 11.11 -14.77
CA ALA A 11 18.34 10.12 -13.72
C ALA A 11 16.90 9.60 -13.68
N HIS A 12 15.89 10.46 -13.86
CA HIS A 12 14.50 10.05 -13.95
C HIS A 12 14.24 9.13 -15.14
N HIS A 13 14.76 9.50 -16.31
CA HIS A 13 14.57 8.71 -17.54
C HIS A 13 15.18 7.31 -17.40
N ARG A 14 16.42 7.22 -16.91
CA ARG A 14 17.10 5.94 -16.67
C ARG A 14 16.39 5.09 -15.64
N LEU A 15 15.85 5.69 -14.57
CA LEU A 15 15.09 4.98 -13.54
C LEU A 15 13.79 4.39 -14.09
N LEU A 16 13.06 5.16 -14.90
CA LEU A 16 11.83 4.70 -15.54
C LEU A 16 12.11 3.57 -16.53
N GLN A 17 13.10 3.70 -17.39
CA GLN A 17 13.51 2.63 -18.32
C GLN A 17 13.89 1.33 -17.58
N TRP A 18 14.67 1.46 -16.50
CA TRP A 18 15.03 0.30 -15.70
C TRP A 18 13.79 -0.34 -15.07
N PHE A 19 12.87 0.49 -14.52
CA PHE A 19 11.67 0.01 -13.84
C PHE A 19 10.75 -0.76 -14.78
N ASP A 20 10.60 -0.34 -16.02
CA ASP A 20 9.76 -1.02 -17.01
C ASP A 20 10.22 -2.46 -17.25
N GLY A 21 11.54 -2.70 -17.27
CA GLY A 21 12.11 -4.04 -17.38
C GLY A 21 12.18 -4.85 -16.08
N ALA A 22 12.27 -4.17 -14.93
CA ALA A 22 12.44 -4.79 -13.61
C ALA A 22 11.13 -4.94 -12.81
N ARG A 23 10.03 -4.44 -13.32
CA ARG A 23 8.73 -4.44 -12.66
C ARG A 23 8.24 -5.86 -12.40
N ARG A 24 8.03 -6.20 -11.14
CA ARG A 24 7.48 -7.50 -10.75
C ARG A 24 5.97 -7.55 -10.99
N PRO A 25 5.45 -8.61 -11.64
CA PRO A 25 4.02 -8.75 -11.96
C PRO A 25 3.21 -9.23 -10.75
N PHE A 26 3.08 -8.39 -9.73
CA PHE A 26 2.22 -8.74 -8.60
C PHE A 26 0.74 -8.65 -8.99
N PRO A 27 -0.12 -9.57 -8.48
CA PRO A 27 -1.54 -9.62 -8.87
C PRO A 27 -2.31 -8.33 -8.56
N TRP A 28 -1.97 -7.62 -7.48
CA TRP A 28 -2.58 -6.33 -7.14
C TRP A 28 -2.15 -5.15 -8.03
N ARG A 29 -1.28 -5.38 -9.02
CA ARG A 29 -0.89 -4.41 -10.05
C ARG A 29 -1.61 -4.62 -11.37
N ALA A 30 -2.48 -5.63 -11.45
CA ALA A 30 -3.29 -5.84 -12.63
C ALA A 30 -4.31 -4.69 -12.82
N PRO A 31 -4.60 -4.28 -14.07
CA PRO A 31 -5.40 -3.07 -14.34
C PRO A 31 -6.87 -3.21 -13.90
N ASP A 32 -7.34 -4.42 -13.67
CA ASP A 32 -8.71 -4.76 -13.24
C ASP A 32 -8.88 -4.88 -11.72
N VAL A 33 -7.80 -4.69 -10.97
CA VAL A 33 -7.86 -4.76 -9.50
C VAL A 33 -8.58 -3.54 -8.93
N SER A 34 -9.57 -3.81 -8.06
CA SER A 34 -10.32 -2.76 -7.37
C SER A 34 -9.44 -1.97 -6.39
N ALA A 35 -9.84 -0.74 -6.07
CA ALA A 35 -9.18 0.07 -5.05
C ALA A 35 -9.17 -0.63 -3.67
N TRP A 36 -10.16 -1.47 -3.37
CA TRP A 36 -10.17 -2.35 -2.20
C TRP A 36 -9.01 -3.36 -2.24
N GLY A 37 -8.81 -4.02 -3.37
CA GLY A 37 -7.69 -4.96 -3.55
C GLY A 37 -6.33 -4.29 -3.40
N VAL A 38 -6.18 -3.06 -3.89
CA VAL A 38 -4.96 -2.25 -3.69
C VAL A 38 -4.77 -1.91 -2.21
N LEU A 39 -5.81 -1.41 -1.52
CA LEU A 39 -5.75 -1.10 -0.09
C LEU A 39 -5.36 -2.32 0.75
N VAL A 40 -5.97 -3.48 0.50
CA VAL A 40 -5.63 -4.74 1.18
C VAL A 40 -4.17 -5.10 0.96
N SER A 41 -3.66 -5.00 -0.27
CA SER A 41 -2.26 -5.33 -0.58
C SER A 41 -1.29 -4.39 0.14
N GLU A 42 -1.59 -3.10 0.23
CA GLU A 42 -0.76 -2.11 0.91
C GLU A 42 -0.68 -2.40 2.42
N VAL A 43 -1.81 -2.75 3.05
CA VAL A 43 -1.82 -3.12 4.47
C VAL A 43 -1.09 -4.44 4.73
N MET A 44 -1.27 -5.45 3.86
CA MET A 44 -0.60 -6.74 3.99
C MET A 44 0.93 -6.64 3.81
N SER A 45 1.37 -5.74 2.93
CA SER A 45 2.78 -5.58 2.56
C SER A 45 3.61 -4.84 3.62
N GLN A 46 2.97 -4.21 4.61
CA GLN A 46 3.70 -3.54 5.69
C GLN A 46 4.58 -4.53 6.44
N GLN A 47 5.92 -4.36 6.33
CA GLN A 47 6.92 -5.22 6.99
C GLN A 47 6.77 -6.72 6.69
N THR A 48 6.15 -7.10 5.57
CA THR A 48 5.94 -8.49 5.19
C THR A 48 6.47 -8.73 3.77
N PRO A 49 7.30 -9.77 3.54
CA PRO A 49 7.78 -10.11 2.20
C PRO A 49 6.63 -10.42 1.25
N MET A 50 6.72 -9.90 0.02
CA MET A 50 5.68 -10.04 -1.02
C MET A 50 5.34 -11.49 -1.34
N THR A 51 6.31 -12.41 -1.26
CA THR A 51 6.11 -13.85 -1.46
C THR A 51 5.15 -14.48 -0.43
N ARG A 52 5.03 -13.88 0.76
CA ARG A 52 4.05 -14.30 1.77
C ARG A 52 2.71 -13.59 1.59
N VAL A 53 2.72 -12.37 1.08
CA VAL A 53 1.52 -11.56 0.87
C VAL A 53 0.67 -12.14 -0.27
N GLU A 54 1.29 -12.48 -1.38
CA GLU A 54 0.59 -12.87 -2.60
C GLU A 54 -0.43 -14.00 -2.41
N PRO A 55 -0.11 -15.16 -1.82
CA PRO A 55 -1.08 -16.24 -1.65
C PRO A 55 -2.23 -15.83 -0.72
N VAL A 56 -1.95 -15.10 0.37
CA VAL A 56 -2.97 -14.66 1.32
C VAL A 56 -3.88 -13.59 0.68
N TRP A 57 -3.32 -12.67 -0.09
CA TRP A 57 -4.09 -11.66 -0.80
C TRP A 57 -5.06 -12.30 -1.81
N LYS A 58 -4.61 -13.30 -2.58
CA LYS A 58 -5.47 -14.02 -3.53
C LYS A 58 -6.64 -14.71 -2.82
N GLU A 59 -6.37 -15.38 -1.69
CA GLU A 59 -7.40 -15.98 -0.86
C GLU A 59 -8.40 -14.92 -0.35
N TRP A 60 -7.90 -13.80 0.16
CA TRP A 60 -8.72 -12.72 0.68
C TRP A 60 -9.61 -12.10 -0.41
N MET A 61 -9.08 -11.86 -1.61
CA MET A 61 -9.87 -11.31 -2.72
C MET A 61 -10.93 -12.27 -3.22
N THR A 62 -10.72 -13.58 -3.08
CA THR A 62 -11.73 -14.60 -3.38
C THR A 62 -12.83 -14.63 -2.30
N ARG A 63 -12.44 -14.56 -1.02
CA ARG A 63 -13.39 -14.64 0.10
C ARG A 63 -14.12 -13.32 0.35
N TRP A 64 -13.38 -12.21 0.25
CA TRP A 64 -13.86 -10.87 0.59
C TRP A 64 -13.52 -9.85 -0.52
N PRO A 65 -14.15 -9.98 -1.70
CA PRO A 65 -13.86 -9.13 -2.86
C PRO A 65 -14.27 -7.66 -2.68
N LYS A 66 -15.08 -7.37 -1.66
CA LYS A 66 -15.55 -6.02 -1.33
C LYS A 66 -15.45 -5.76 0.18
N PRO A 67 -15.39 -4.48 0.61
CA PRO A 67 -15.31 -4.13 2.03
C PRO A 67 -16.40 -4.79 2.88
N HIS A 68 -17.68 -4.75 2.45
CA HIS A 68 -18.78 -5.30 3.25
C HIS A 68 -18.63 -6.81 3.53
N ASN A 69 -17.99 -7.57 2.63
CA ASN A 69 -17.79 -9.00 2.85
C ASN A 69 -16.84 -9.22 4.06
N LEU A 70 -15.74 -8.45 4.16
CA LEU A 70 -14.85 -8.51 5.31
C LEU A 70 -15.49 -7.91 6.57
N ALA A 71 -16.30 -6.86 6.42
CA ALA A 71 -16.97 -6.17 7.52
C ALA A 71 -17.90 -7.10 8.32
N GLN A 72 -18.57 -8.02 7.65
CA GLN A 72 -19.53 -8.97 8.22
C GLN A 72 -18.87 -10.21 8.84
N GLU A 73 -17.60 -10.44 8.55
CA GLU A 73 -16.90 -11.63 9.02
C GLU A 73 -16.58 -11.55 10.53
N SER A 74 -16.42 -12.70 11.17
CA SER A 74 -15.94 -12.74 12.56
C SER A 74 -14.47 -12.33 12.66
N SER A 75 -14.12 -11.57 13.69
CA SER A 75 -12.72 -11.17 13.90
C SER A 75 -11.79 -12.36 14.10
N ALA A 76 -12.28 -13.47 14.64
CA ALA A 76 -11.52 -14.70 14.80
C ALA A 76 -11.16 -15.31 13.44
N GLU A 77 -12.09 -15.32 12.49
CA GLU A 77 -11.85 -15.83 11.14
C GLU A 77 -10.92 -14.92 10.35
N VAL A 78 -11.08 -13.60 10.48
CA VAL A 78 -10.18 -12.62 9.86
C VAL A 78 -8.74 -12.82 10.33
N VAL A 79 -8.52 -13.00 11.63
CA VAL A 79 -7.17 -13.29 12.18
C VAL A 79 -6.65 -14.65 11.71
N ARG A 80 -7.52 -15.66 11.63
CA ARG A 80 -7.15 -17.00 11.11
C ARG A 80 -6.69 -16.92 9.65
N ALA A 81 -7.45 -16.23 8.81
CA ALA A 81 -7.14 -16.04 7.40
C ALA A 81 -5.94 -15.11 7.16
N TRP A 82 -5.59 -14.24 8.13
CA TRP A 82 -4.36 -13.45 8.07
C TRP A 82 -3.11 -14.32 8.17
N GLY A 83 -3.20 -15.44 8.86
CA GLY A 83 -2.20 -16.48 8.91
C GLY A 83 -0.84 -16.00 9.41
N LYS A 84 0.21 -16.26 8.63
CA LYS A 84 1.61 -15.99 9.00
C LYS A 84 2.13 -14.63 8.49
N LEU A 85 1.27 -13.66 8.17
CA LEU A 85 1.73 -12.33 7.73
C LEU A 85 2.36 -11.52 8.88
N GLY A 86 2.11 -11.91 10.13
CA GLY A 86 2.60 -11.20 11.32
C GLY A 86 1.74 -9.99 11.68
N TYR A 87 1.92 -9.48 12.90
CA TYR A 87 1.21 -8.30 13.41
C TYR A 87 -0.31 -8.36 13.20
N PRO A 88 -1.04 -9.32 13.80
CA PRO A 88 -2.45 -9.59 13.52
C PRO A 88 -3.39 -8.41 13.79
N ARG A 89 -2.96 -7.43 14.57
CA ARG A 89 -3.70 -6.17 14.76
C ARG A 89 -3.95 -5.42 13.44
N ARG A 90 -3.10 -5.62 12.42
CA ARG A 90 -3.33 -5.03 11.09
C ARG A 90 -4.57 -5.61 10.43
N ALA A 91 -4.81 -6.91 10.57
CA ALA A 91 -6.01 -7.56 10.07
C ALA A 91 -7.28 -7.00 10.72
N LEU A 92 -7.26 -6.81 12.03
CA LEU A 92 -8.39 -6.24 12.76
C LEU A 92 -8.66 -4.79 12.39
N ARG A 93 -7.60 -3.97 12.23
CA ARG A 93 -7.74 -2.59 11.75
C ARG A 93 -8.27 -2.52 10.31
N LEU A 94 -7.83 -3.45 9.45
CA LEU A 94 -8.37 -3.54 8.09
C LEU A 94 -9.85 -3.95 8.10
N GLN A 95 -10.28 -4.80 9.04
CA GLN A 95 -11.69 -5.11 9.24
C GLN A 95 -12.48 -3.90 9.73
N GLU A 96 -11.95 -3.10 10.65
CA GLU A 96 -12.58 -1.84 11.09
C GLU A 96 -12.71 -0.85 9.92
N CYS A 97 -11.64 -0.72 9.11
CA CYS A 97 -11.67 0.06 7.89
C CYS A 97 -12.77 -0.42 6.94
N ALA A 98 -12.89 -1.73 6.74
CA ALA A 98 -13.93 -2.33 5.91
C ALA A 98 -15.35 -2.01 6.42
N ARG A 99 -15.55 -2.03 7.74
CA ARG A 99 -16.84 -1.63 8.36
C ARG A 99 -17.15 -0.16 8.10
N THR A 100 -16.17 0.72 8.25
CA THR A 100 -16.33 2.15 7.95
C THR A 100 -16.66 2.37 6.48
N LEU A 101 -15.96 1.69 5.56
CA LEU A 101 -16.24 1.77 4.12
C LEU A 101 -17.66 1.30 3.79
N ALA A 102 -18.10 0.18 4.37
CA ALA A 102 -19.43 -0.36 4.13
C ALA A 102 -20.54 0.54 4.68
N THR A 103 -20.33 1.18 5.84
CA THR A 103 -21.39 1.98 6.50
C THR A 103 -21.41 3.44 6.09
N CYS A 104 -20.23 4.04 5.82
CA CYS A 104 -20.10 5.48 5.60
C CYS A 104 -19.72 5.87 4.16
N HIS A 105 -19.24 4.92 3.36
CA HIS A 105 -18.68 5.20 2.02
C HIS A 105 -19.30 4.32 0.91
N ASN A 106 -20.51 3.81 1.11
CA ASN A 106 -21.22 3.00 0.11
C ASN A 106 -20.40 1.81 -0.41
N ASP A 107 -19.60 1.19 0.45
CA ASP A 107 -18.72 0.05 0.11
C ASP A 107 -17.64 0.38 -0.93
N ILE A 108 -17.30 1.64 -1.08
CA ILE A 108 -16.30 2.15 -2.03
C ILE A 108 -15.12 2.74 -1.26
N VAL A 109 -13.90 2.42 -1.68
CA VAL A 109 -12.69 3.07 -1.15
C VAL A 109 -12.64 4.49 -1.70
N PRO A 110 -12.54 5.54 -0.86
CA PRO A 110 -12.44 6.92 -1.32
C PRO A 110 -11.17 7.16 -2.13
N GLN A 111 -11.22 8.13 -3.05
CA GLN A 111 -10.04 8.56 -3.80
C GLN A 111 -9.37 9.80 -3.21
N ASP A 112 -10.10 10.55 -2.37
CA ASP A 112 -9.60 11.73 -1.68
C ASP A 112 -8.69 11.35 -0.51
N ILE A 113 -7.50 11.98 -0.45
CA ILE A 113 -6.46 11.64 0.54
C ILE A 113 -6.91 11.94 1.97
N ASP A 114 -7.60 13.05 2.20
CA ASP A 114 -8.05 13.42 3.55
C ASP A 114 -9.09 12.42 4.07
N THR A 115 -9.98 11.99 3.20
CA THR A 115 -10.95 10.94 3.50
C THR A 115 -10.26 9.60 3.75
N LEU A 116 -9.28 9.22 2.93
CA LEU A 116 -8.48 8.02 3.14
C LEU A 116 -7.75 8.03 4.49
N LEU A 117 -7.18 9.19 4.88
CA LEU A 117 -6.50 9.36 6.17
C LEU A 117 -7.43 9.22 7.38
N SER A 118 -8.73 9.50 7.21
CA SER A 118 -9.73 9.33 8.26
C SER A 118 -10.10 7.87 8.53
N LEU A 119 -9.75 6.94 7.61
CA LEU A 119 -10.11 5.53 7.73
C LEU A 119 -9.24 4.82 8.79
N PRO A 120 -9.82 3.90 9.58
CA PRO A 120 -9.10 3.13 10.58
C PRO A 120 -7.89 2.38 9.99
N GLY A 121 -6.71 2.63 10.53
CA GLY A 121 -5.47 1.93 10.12
C GLY A 121 -4.83 2.42 8.83
N VAL A 122 -5.38 3.44 8.19
CA VAL A 122 -4.81 4.08 7.00
C VAL A 122 -3.94 5.25 7.42
N GLY A 123 -2.64 5.10 7.26
CA GLY A 123 -1.67 6.17 7.48
C GLY A 123 -1.31 6.92 6.19
N SER A 124 -0.49 7.96 6.31
CA SER A 124 -0.10 8.82 5.19
C SER A 124 0.44 8.03 3.99
N TYR A 125 1.36 7.09 4.21
CA TYR A 125 1.86 6.24 3.12
C TYR A 125 0.73 5.49 2.40
N THR A 126 -0.13 4.79 3.16
CA THR A 126 -1.21 3.98 2.59
C THR A 126 -2.22 4.83 1.84
N ALA A 127 -2.59 6.00 2.36
CA ALA A 127 -3.50 6.93 1.68
C ALA A 127 -2.94 7.38 0.32
N HIS A 128 -1.67 7.82 0.29
CA HIS A 128 -1.02 8.23 -0.95
C HIS A 128 -0.83 7.06 -1.93
N ALA A 129 -0.48 5.87 -1.43
CA ALA A 129 -0.35 4.67 -2.24
C ALA A 129 -1.68 4.28 -2.92
N VAL A 130 -2.79 4.30 -2.18
CA VAL A 130 -4.12 4.02 -2.73
C VAL A 130 -4.52 5.09 -3.75
N ALA A 131 -4.37 6.37 -3.43
CA ALA A 131 -4.69 7.46 -4.34
C ALA A 131 -3.88 7.36 -5.65
N CYS A 132 -2.58 7.03 -5.55
CA CYS A 132 -1.71 6.87 -6.72
C CYS A 132 -2.01 5.59 -7.50
N PHE A 133 -2.02 4.42 -6.82
CA PHE A 133 -2.01 3.12 -7.51
C PHE A 133 -3.40 2.67 -7.94
N ALA A 134 -4.46 3.03 -7.20
CA ALA A 134 -5.82 2.66 -7.56
C ALA A 134 -6.53 3.71 -8.42
N TYR A 135 -6.18 4.98 -8.25
CA TYR A 135 -6.89 6.09 -8.89
C TYR A 135 -6.03 6.92 -9.84
N GLY A 136 -4.73 6.63 -9.93
CA GLY A 136 -3.83 7.34 -10.85
C GLY A 136 -3.53 8.78 -10.45
N HIS A 137 -3.74 9.17 -9.18
CA HIS A 137 -3.42 10.50 -8.73
C HIS A 137 -1.90 10.75 -8.78
N ASN A 138 -1.51 11.92 -9.27
CA ASN A 138 -0.11 12.33 -9.30
C ASN A 138 0.34 12.83 -7.92
N VAL A 139 0.60 11.90 -7.02
CA VAL A 139 1.03 12.17 -5.63
C VAL A 139 2.27 11.36 -5.28
N SER A 140 3.11 11.91 -4.41
CA SER A 140 4.33 11.24 -3.97
C SER A 140 4.02 10.10 -2.99
N VAL A 141 4.44 8.88 -3.34
CA VAL A 141 4.34 7.70 -2.47
C VAL A 141 5.71 7.42 -1.88
N VAL A 142 5.96 7.91 -0.66
CA VAL A 142 7.27 7.89 -0.03
C VAL A 142 7.27 6.97 1.19
N ASP A 143 7.84 5.78 1.02
CA ASP A 143 8.10 4.85 2.13
C ASP A 143 9.50 5.05 2.74
N THR A 144 9.82 4.25 3.76
CA THR A 144 11.14 4.27 4.41
C THR A 144 12.28 3.92 3.44
N ASN A 145 12.03 3.06 2.44
CA ASN A 145 13.06 2.66 1.48
C ASN A 145 13.35 3.78 0.49
N VAL A 146 12.32 4.44 -0.01
CA VAL A 146 12.46 5.63 -0.86
C VAL A 146 13.24 6.71 -0.12
N ARG A 147 12.90 7.01 1.14
CA ARG A 147 13.65 7.98 1.97
C ARG A 147 15.11 7.60 2.10
N ARG A 148 15.43 6.32 2.33
CA ARG A 148 16.81 5.83 2.42
C ARG A 148 17.58 5.99 1.11
N VAL A 149 16.95 5.68 -0.02
CA VAL A 149 17.58 5.83 -1.34
C VAL A 149 17.89 7.30 -1.60
N VAL A 150 16.92 8.19 -1.43
CA VAL A 150 17.09 9.63 -1.61
C VAL A 150 18.20 10.18 -0.71
N ALA A 151 18.15 9.86 0.59
CA ALA A 151 19.18 10.33 1.54
C ALA A 151 20.58 9.87 1.17
N ARG A 152 20.75 8.65 0.67
CA ARG A 152 22.06 8.11 0.27
C ARG A 152 22.57 8.69 -1.03
N VAL A 153 21.69 8.82 -2.02
CA VAL A 153 22.10 9.27 -3.36
C VAL A 153 22.32 10.77 -3.41
N ASP A 154 21.44 11.56 -2.80
CA ASP A 154 21.51 13.02 -2.88
C ASP A 154 22.35 13.66 -1.78
N HIS A 155 22.43 13.06 -0.60
CA HIS A 155 23.07 13.67 0.56
C HIS A 155 24.22 12.83 1.13
N GLY A 156 24.48 11.62 0.63
CA GLY A 156 25.49 10.72 1.17
C GLY A 156 25.22 10.28 2.63
N LEU A 157 23.98 10.43 3.09
CA LEU A 157 23.60 10.20 4.49
C LEU A 157 23.05 8.78 4.71
N SER A 158 23.39 8.20 5.86
CA SER A 158 22.70 7.02 6.37
C SER A 158 21.61 7.42 7.34
N LEU A 159 20.38 6.96 7.12
CA LEU A 159 19.26 7.21 8.03
C LEU A 159 19.43 6.60 9.44
N ILE A 160 20.49 5.79 9.66
CA ILE A 160 20.85 5.29 10.99
C ILE A 160 21.30 6.45 11.92
N HIS A 161 21.64 7.60 11.36
CA HIS A 161 22.15 8.77 12.08
C HIS A 161 21.12 9.91 12.20
N ILE A 162 19.88 9.67 11.76
CA ILE A 162 18.76 10.63 11.89
C ILE A 162 17.82 10.05 12.95
N SER A 163 18.18 10.24 14.19
CA SER A 163 17.31 10.04 15.37
C SER A 163 16.81 11.38 15.87
#